data_63fd7139f47d8c6affdcddd6aa143849
#
_entry.id   63fd7139f47d8c6affdcddd6aa143849
#
_cell.length_a   1.000
_cell.length_b   1.000
_cell.length_c   1.000
_cell.angle_alpha   90.00
_cell.angle_beta   90.00
_cell.angle_gamma   90.00
#
_symmetry.space_group_name_H-M   'P 1'
#
loop_
_entity.id
_entity.type
_entity.pdbx_description
1 polymer ?
#
loop_
_entity_poly.entity_id
_entity_poly.type
_entity_poly.pdbx_seq_one_letter_code
_entity_poly.pdbx_strand_id
1 'polypeptide(L)'
;MEDQVIVPLIGDIEITDGDNSLRAYWSDYASLPMMDDGVITWYKRKNGRFLQSVFNKLELDTGLNFERVYDKTEAEIINKRTRKWEDPSMSNVRGRAEWTVDHRQWTLTTLRPIRNARSTMVHELGHALGLSHPEDHWGERDTIMSYYRDKSNRYFYKKDLDTLTGIYYPG
;
A
#
# COMPACT_ATOMS: atom_id res chain seq x y z
N MET A 1 -6.57 4.47 15.19
CA MET A 1 -6.43 4.34 13.73
C MET A 1 -5.47 3.21 13.40
N GLU A 2 -5.72 2.55 12.31
CA GLU A 2 -4.92 1.41 11.91
C GLU A 2 -3.68 1.81 11.12
N ASP A 3 -3.79 2.85 10.30
CA ASP A 3 -2.75 3.29 9.40
C ASP A 3 -2.75 4.80 9.21
N GLN A 4 -1.72 5.28 8.55
CA GLN A 4 -1.60 6.66 8.12
C GLN A 4 -0.92 6.71 6.77
N VAL A 5 -1.49 7.43 5.83
CA VAL A 5 -0.86 7.74 4.55
C VAL A 5 -0.30 9.15 4.63
N ILE A 6 1.00 9.28 4.35
CA ILE A 6 1.68 10.57 4.39
C ILE A 6 2.17 10.90 3.00
N VAL A 7 1.68 12.03 2.49
CA VAL A 7 2.12 12.62 1.24
C VAL A 7 2.74 13.96 1.59
N PRO A 8 3.78 14.42 0.88
CA PRO A 8 4.36 15.73 1.12
C PRO A 8 3.31 16.85 1.13
N LEU A 9 3.52 17.84 1.99
CA LEU A 9 2.53 18.88 2.28
C LEU A 9 2.02 19.67 1.07
N ILE A 10 2.72 19.61 -0.05
CA ILE A 10 2.36 20.34 -1.27
C ILE A 10 1.46 19.50 -2.17
N GLY A 11 1.15 18.28 -1.76
CA GLY A 11 0.33 17.40 -2.56
C GLY A 11 -1.00 17.08 -1.91
N ASP A 12 -2.04 17.02 -2.70
CA ASP A 12 -3.37 16.62 -2.26
C ASP A 12 -3.66 15.20 -2.72
N ILE A 13 -4.46 14.48 -1.94
CA ILE A 13 -4.99 13.19 -2.32
C ILE A 13 -6.39 13.42 -2.86
N GLU A 14 -6.62 13.03 -4.11
CA GLU A 14 -7.94 13.03 -4.68
C GLU A 14 -8.55 11.63 -4.61
N ILE A 15 -9.75 11.54 -4.10
CA ILE A 15 -10.50 10.30 -4.03
C ILE A 15 -11.53 10.34 -5.15
N THR A 16 -11.51 9.34 -6.02
CA THR A 16 -12.47 9.26 -7.12
C THR A 16 -13.73 8.52 -6.70
N ASP A 17 -14.84 8.98 -7.21
CA ASP A 17 -16.15 8.36 -7.02
C ASP A 17 -16.42 7.26 -8.05
N GLY A 18 -17.57 6.62 -7.92
CA GLY A 18 -18.06 5.63 -8.86
C GLY A 18 -17.51 4.23 -8.58
N ASP A 19 -17.33 3.46 -9.65
CA ASP A 19 -16.94 2.05 -9.54
C ASP A 19 -15.56 1.84 -8.92
N ASN A 20 -14.75 2.88 -8.90
CA ASN A 20 -13.39 2.86 -8.36
C ASN A 20 -13.30 3.71 -7.08
N SER A 21 -14.22 3.53 -6.17
CA SER A 21 -14.29 4.32 -4.92
C SER A 21 -13.04 4.21 -4.02
N LEU A 22 -12.22 3.22 -4.25
CA LEU A 22 -10.96 3.06 -3.50
C LEU A 22 -9.78 3.76 -4.16
N ARG A 23 -9.95 4.25 -5.38
CA ARG A 23 -8.87 4.86 -6.14
C ARG A 23 -8.46 6.19 -5.53
N ALA A 24 -7.16 6.39 -5.39
CA ALA A 24 -6.57 7.65 -4.94
C ALA A 24 -5.65 8.19 -6.03
N TYR A 25 -5.76 9.47 -6.29
CA TYR A 25 -4.80 10.18 -7.14
C TYR A 25 -3.85 10.96 -6.24
N TRP A 26 -2.59 10.69 -6.42
CA TRP A 26 -1.55 11.42 -5.73
C TRP A 26 -1.19 12.67 -6.52
N SER A 27 -0.76 13.70 -5.82
CA SER A 27 -0.32 14.95 -6.43
C SER A 27 0.92 14.75 -7.31
N ASP A 28 1.38 15.84 -7.91
CA ASP A 28 2.60 15.87 -8.71
C ASP A 28 3.85 15.41 -7.94
N TYR A 29 3.79 15.38 -6.61
CA TYR A 29 4.91 14.99 -5.76
C TYR A 29 4.92 13.52 -5.39
N ALA A 30 3.78 12.89 -5.36
CA ALA A 30 3.66 11.46 -5.13
C ALA A 30 3.18 10.81 -6.42
N SER A 31 3.84 9.76 -6.85
CA SER A 31 3.46 9.05 -8.07
C SER A 31 3.21 7.58 -7.79
N LEU A 32 2.42 6.98 -8.66
CA LEU A 32 2.23 5.54 -8.63
C LEU A 32 3.54 4.85 -9.00
N PRO A 33 3.80 3.67 -8.42
CA PRO A 33 4.89 2.82 -8.90
C PRO A 33 4.70 2.46 -10.38
N MET A 34 5.75 2.01 -11.02
CA MET A 34 5.74 1.55 -12.40
C MET A 34 5.51 2.65 -13.44
N MET A 35 5.75 3.91 -13.12
CA MET A 35 5.50 4.98 -14.08
C MET A 35 6.55 5.03 -15.20
N ASP A 36 7.76 4.52 -14.96
CA ASP A 36 8.88 4.69 -15.89
C ASP A 36 9.14 3.48 -16.79
N ASP A 37 9.13 2.25 -16.25
CA ASP A 37 9.62 1.06 -16.98
C ASP A 37 8.65 -0.13 -17.00
N GLY A 38 7.49 0.01 -16.42
CA GLY A 38 6.50 -1.07 -16.40
C GLY A 38 6.77 -2.14 -15.35
N VAL A 39 7.75 -1.95 -14.47
CA VAL A 39 8.08 -2.88 -13.39
C VAL A 39 8.06 -2.15 -12.07
N ILE A 40 7.38 -2.72 -11.08
CA ILE A 40 7.37 -2.19 -9.73
C ILE A 40 8.43 -2.91 -8.90
N THR A 41 9.43 -2.15 -8.45
CA THR A 41 10.52 -2.71 -7.65
C THR A 41 10.20 -2.58 -6.16
N TRP A 42 10.55 -3.61 -5.40
CA TRP A 42 10.30 -3.63 -3.97
C TRP A 42 11.48 -4.18 -3.19
N TYR A 43 11.60 -3.72 -1.96
CA TYR A 43 12.68 -4.10 -1.05
C TYR A 43 12.13 -4.49 0.31
N LYS A 44 12.71 -5.52 0.88
CA LYS A 44 12.58 -5.88 2.29
C LYS A 44 13.87 -6.52 2.76
N ARG A 45 14.39 -6.05 3.89
CA ARG A 45 15.69 -6.48 4.41
C ARG A 45 15.75 -7.98 4.71
N LYS A 46 14.73 -8.51 5.39
CA LYS A 46 14.65 -9.92 5.80
C LYS A 46 13.23 -10.44 5.69
N ASN A 47 13.10 -11.76 5.65
CA ASN A 47 11.80 -12.43 5.70
C ASN A 47 10.83 -11.97 4.62
N GLY A 48 11.30 -11.92 3.39
CA GLY A 48 10.52 -11.47 2.26
C GLY A 48 9.55 -12.50 1.67
N ARG A 49 9.44 -13.71 2.22
CA ARG A 49 8.61 -14.78 1.66
C ARG A 49 7.13 -14.43 1.56
N PHE A 50 6.60 -13.83 2.60
CA PHE A 50 5.18 -13.45 2.59
C PHE A 50 4.91 -12.41 1.50
N LEU A 51 5.70 -11.35 1.45
CA LEU A 51 5.55 -10.31 0.43
C LEU A 51 5.78 -10.88 -0.97
N GLN A 52 6.77 -11.74 -1.15
CA GLN A 52 6.99 -12.38 -2.44
C GLN A 52 5.75 -13.16 -2.89
N SER A 53 5.10 -13.87 -1.97
CA SER A 53 3.86 -14.57 -2.30
C SER A 53 2.72 -13.63 -2.68
N VAL A 54 2.63 -12.48 -2.01
CA VAL A 54 1.63 -11.44 -2.33
C VAL A 54 1.88 -10.88 -3.73
N PHE A 55 3.12 -10.51 -4.02
CA PHE A 55 3.46 -9.97 -5.34
C PHE A 55 3.28 -10.98 -6.46
N ASN A 56 3.67 -12.24 -6.24
CA ASN A 56 3.45 -13.29 -7.23
C ASN A 56 1.96 -13.46 -7.55
N LYS A 57 1.11 -13.41 -6.53
CA LYS A 57 -0.33 -13.51 -6.73
C LYS A 57 -0.91 -12.27 -7.41
N LEU A 58 -0.42 -11.07 -7.07
CA LEU A 58 -0.81 -9.84 -7.75
C LEU A 58 -0.46 -9.89 -9.24
N GLU A 59 0.71 -10.41 -9.60
CA GLU A 59 1.09 -10.57 -11.00
C GLU A 59 0.06 -11.41 -11.76
N LEU A 60 -0.38 -12.52 -11.16
CA LEU A 60 -1.39 -13.38 -11.77
C LEU A 60 -2.75 -12.71 -11.86
N ASP A 61 -3.15 -11.99 -10.82
CA ASP A 61 -4.49 -11.42 -10.72
C ASP A 61 -4.66 -10.09 -11.46
N THR A 62 -3.58 -9.33 -11.65
CA THR A 62 -3.64 -7.98 -12.24
C THR A 62 -2.83 -7.82 -13.52
N GLY A 63 -1.87 -8.69 -13.77
CA GLY A 63 -0.92 -8.52 -14.87
C GLY A 63 0.21 -7.53 -14.59
N LEU A 64 0.27 -6.95 -13.40
CA LEU A 64 1.39 -6.10 -13.00
C LEU A 64 2.67 -6.92 -12.86
N ASN A 65 3.81 -6.28 -13.03
CA ASN A 65 5.12 -6.93 -12.90
C ASN A 65 5.83 -6.37 -11.66
N PHE A 66 6.34 -7.27 -10.83
CA PHE A 66 7.06 -6.91 -9.62
C PHE A 66 8.44 -7.54 -9.61
N GLU A 67 9.42 -6.78 -9.15
CA GLU A 67 10.78 -7.26 -9.01
C GLU A 67 11.33 -6.94 -7.63
N ARG A 68 11.83 -7.94 -6.93
CA ARG A 68 12.52 -7.72 -5.67
C ARG A 68 13.92 -7.21 -5.94
N VAL A 69 14.29 -6.12 -5.30
CA VAL A 69 15.65 -5.59 -5.32
C VAL A 69 16.30 -5.73 -3.96
N TYR A 70 17.61 -5.76 -3.91
CA TYR A 70 18.38 -5.98 -2.68
C TYR A 70 19.14 -4.73 -2.24
N ASP A 71 19.06 -3.66 -3.00
CA ASP A 71 19.48 -2.32 -2.64
C ASP A 71 18.24 -1.45 -2.47
N LYS A 72 18.01 -0.96 -1.26
CA LYS A 72 16.81 -0.18 -0.97
C LYS A 72 16.73 1.11 -1.78
N THR A 73 17.86 1.64 -2.26
CA THR A 73 17.88 2.86 -3.07
C THR A 73 17.29 2.65 -4.46
N GLU A 74 17.20 1.40 -4.91
CA GLU A 74 16.63 1.03 -6.21
C GLU A 74 15.14 0.67 -6.14
N ALA A 75 14.57 0.61 -4.95
CA ALA A 75 13.19 0.20 -4.76
C ALA A 75 12.22 1.36 -4.86
N GLU A 76 11.09 1.13 -5.53
CA GLU A 76 9.95 2.04 -5.51
C GLU A 76 9.10 1.85 -4.26
N ILE A 77 9.09 0.63 -3.70
CA ILE A 77 8.38 0.29 -2.48
C ILE A 77 9.36 -0.34 -1.49
N ILE A 78 9.53 0.28 -0.34
CA ILE A 78 10.31 -0.24 0.76
C ILE A 78 9.36 -0.74 1.84
N ASN A 79 9.55 -1.99 2.26
CA ASN A 79 8.78 -2.57 3.35
C ASN A 79 9.68 -2.74 4.55
N LYS A 80 9.24 -2.23 5.71
CA LYS A 80 9.96 -2.40 6.95
C LYS A 80 9.02 -2.63 8.13
N ARG A 81 9.57 -3.10 9.23
CA ARG A 81 8.87 -3.28 10.49
C ARG A 81 9.53 -2.46 11.57
N THR A 82 8.73 -1.98 12.51
CA THR A 82 9.23 -1.30 13.70
C THR A 82 8.55 -1.86 14.95
N ARG A 83 9.24 -1.82 16.06
CA ARG A 83 8.66 -2.21 17.36
C ARG A 83 8.02 -1.03 18.06
N LYS A 84 8.41 0.16 17.71
CA LYS A 84 7.95 1.40 18.34
C LYS A 84 8.06 2.54 17.34
N TRP A 85 7.04 3.39 17.33
CA TRP A 85 7.12 4.64 16.58
C TRP A 85 8.01 5.65 17.31
N GLU A 86 8.78 6.42 16.56
CA GLU A 86 9.59 7.51 17.13
C GLU A 86 8.69 8.63 17.65
N ASP A 87 7.59 8.90 16.98
CA ASP A 87 6.60 9.91 17.38
C ASP A 87 5.58 9.29 18.33
N PRO A 88 5.50 9.76 19.61
CA PRO A 88 4.54 9.23 20.57
C PRO A 88 3.07 9.42 20.16
N SER A 89 2.76 10.41 19.33
CA SER A 89 1.40 10.63 18.85
C SER A 89 0.88 9.50 17.97
N MET A 90 1.78 8.66 17.46
CA MET A 90 1.45 7.52 16.61
C MET A 90 1.23 6.21 17.39
N SER A 91 1.14 6.24 18.70
CA SER A 91 1.05 5.02 19.53
C SER A 91 -0.10 4.09 19.15
N ASN A 92 -1.20 4.62 18.58
CA ASN A 92 -2.35 3.85 18.15
C ASN A 92 -2.30 3.43 16.67
N VAL A 93 -1.27 3.83 15.95
CA VAL A 93 -1.12 3.52 14.53
C VAL A 93 -0.44 2.16 14.38
N ARG A 94 -1.01 1.27 13.58
CA ARG A 94 -0.49 -0.08 13.36
C ARG A 94 0.40 -0.17 12.13
N GLY A 95 0.14 0.67 11.14
CA GLY A 95 0.90 0.72 9.91
C GLY A 95 0.89 2.11 9.32
N ARG A 96 1.80 2.33 8.39
CA ARG A 96 1.96 3.64 7.75
C ARG A 96 2.51 3.47 6.35
N ALA A 97 1.95 4.22 5.40
CA ALA A 97 2.51 4.37 4.07
C ALA A 97 2.97 5.82 3.89
N GLU A 98 4.21 6.00 3.50
CA GLU A 98 4.83 7.30 3.37
C GLU A 98 5.53 7.45 2.04
N TRP A 99 5.25 8.56 1.34
CA TRP A 99 5.94 8.93 0.12
C TRP A 99 7.11 9.86 0.43
N THR A 100 8.27 9.54 -0.12
CA THR A 100 9.48 10.37 -0.02
C THR A 100 9.76 11.00 -1.38
N VAL A 101 9.64 12.32 -1.45
CA VAL A 101 9.78 13.08 -2.69
C VAL A 101 11.19 12.94 -3.29
N ASP A 102 12.22 13.15 -2.47
CA ASP A 102 13.60 13.19 -2.93
C ASP A 102 14.05 11.88 -3.56
N HIS A 103 13.52 10.76 -3.09
CA HIS A 103 13.88 9.44 -3.57
C HIS A 103 12.80 8.79 -4.42
N ARG A 104 11.62 9.41 -4.53
CA ARG A 104 10.46 8.87 -5.25
C ARG A 104 10.14 7.45 -4.80
N GLN A 105 10.04 7.27 -3.49
CA GLN A 105 9.83 5.97 -2.88
C GLN A 105 8.64 5.97 -1.94
N TRP A 106 7.93 4.86 -1.91
CA TRP A 106 6.98 4.54 -0.85
C TRP A 106 7.68 3.74 0.23
N THR A 107 7.55 4.16 1.48
CA THR A 107 8.01 3.40 2.63
C THR A 107 6.80 2.92 3.42
N LEU A 108 6.66 1.60 3.49
CA LEU A 108 5.58 0.94 4.21
C LEU A 108 6.15 0.41 5.52
N THR A 109 5.65 0.91 6.63
CA THR A 109 6.09 0.50 7.96
C THR A 109 4.95 -0.17 8.70
N THR A 110 5.20 -1.38 9.22
CA THR A 110 4.24 -2.13 10.03
C THR A 110 4.77 -2.28 11.43
N LEU A 111 3.94 -1.96 12.41
CA LEU A 111 4.28 -2.16 13.82
C LEU A 111 4.35 -3.65 14.14
N ARG A 112 5.29 -4.05 15.01
CA ARG A 112 5.43 -5.43 15.49
C ARG A 112 5.86 -5.46 16.96
N PRO A 113 5.56 -6.51 17.71
CA PRO A 113 4.63 -7.57 17.34
C PRO A 113 3.19 -7.10 17.49
N ILE A 114 2.39 -7.27 16.45
CA ILE A 114 0.95 -7.01 16.52
C ILE A 114 0.19 -8.18 15.90
N ARG A 115 -1.02 -8.36 16.39
CA ARG A 115 -1.94 -9.32 15.80
C ARG A 115 -2.32 -8.87 14.39
N ASN A 116 -2.35 -9.82 13.46
CA ASN A 116 -2.73 -9.56 12.07
C ASN A 116 -1.81 -8.59 11.32
N ALA A 117 -0.52 -8.56 11.66
CA ALA A 117 0.46 -7.68 11.01
C ALA A 117 0.51 -7.86 9.49
N ARG A 118 0.28 -9.08 8.98
CA ARG A 118 0.29 -9.35 7.54
C ARG A 118 -0.89 -8.69 6.83
N SER A 119 -2.07 -8.69 7.44
CA SER A 119 -3.21 -7.96 6.91
C SER A 119 -2.92 -6.45 6.84
N THR A 120 -2.33 -5.90 7.89
CA THR A 120 -1.91 -4.50 7.92
C THR A 120 -0.87 -4.19 6.85
N MET A 121 0.11 -5.08 6.65
CA MET A 121 1.12 -4.92 5.61
C MET A 121 0.52 -4.85 4.21
N VAL A 122 -0.45 -5.71 3.91
CA VAL A 122 -1.15 -5.70 2.61
C VAL A 122 -2.00 -4.43 2.47
N HIS A 123 -2.65 -3.98 3.54
CA HIS A 123 -3.38 -2.72 3.57
C HIS A 123 -2.47 -1.54 3.19
N GLU A 124 -1.30 -1.44 3.81
CA GLU A 124 -0.34 -0.38 3.49
C GLU A 124 0.20 -0.49 2.06
N LEU A 125 0.41 -1.71 1.58
CA LEU A 125 0.77 -1.94 0.18
C LEU A 125 -0.32 -1.41 -0.76
N GLY A 126 -1.58 -1.60 -0.40
CA GLY A 126 -2.70 -1.04 -1.16
C GLY A 126 -2.57 0.47 -1.36
N HIS A 127 -2.22 1.20 -0.32
CA HIS A 127 -1.99 2.65 -0.43
C HIS A 127 -0.87 2.98 -1.42
N ALA A 128 0.24 2.28 -1.33
CA ALA A 128 1.37 2.51 -2.25
C ALA A 128 0.98 2.23 -3.71
N LEU A 129 0.09 1.28 -3.94
CA LEU A 129 -0.39 0.95 -5.27
C LEU A 129 -1.52 1.85 -5.77
N GLY A 130 -2.01 2.77 -4.95
CA GLY A 130 -3.00 3.76 -5.37
C GLY A 130 -4.40 3.60 -4.79
N LEU A 131 -4.57 2.72 -3.79
CA LEU A 131 -5.86 2.55 -3.13
C LEU A 131 -6.01 3.50 -1.95
N SER A 132 -7.21 4.05 -1.78
CA SER A 132 -7.60 4.85 -0.62
C SER A 132 -8.51 4.04 0.30
N HIS A 133 -8.83 4.60 1.47
CA HIS A 133 -9.90 4.04 2.29
C HIS A 133 -11.24 4.22 1.57
N PRO A 134 -12.19 3.29 1.74
CA PRO A 134 -13.53 3.49 1.18
C PRO A 134 -14.23 4.67 1.88
N GLU A 135 -15.17 5.32 1.19
CA GLU A 135 -15.94 6.42 1.79
C GLU A 135 -16.63 5.99 3.08
N ASP A 136 -17.24 4.81 3.06
CA ASP A 136 -17.83 4.20 4.24
C ASP A 136 -16.90 3.15 4.81
N HIS A 137 -15.74 3.59 5.31
CA HIS A 137 -14.76 2.68 5.90
C HIS A 137 -15.27 2.00 7.18
N TRP A 138 -16.38 2.44 7.73
CA TRP A 138 -17.02 1.81 8.88
C TRP A 138 -18.00 0.71 8.50
N GLY A 139 -18.56 0.74 7.30
CA GLY A 139 -19.55 -0.21 6.84
C GLY A 139 -19.00 -1.27 5.88
N GLU A 140 -18.01 -0.94 5.10
CA GLU A 140 -17.46 -1.86 4.10
C GLU A 140 -16.51 -2.88 4.71
N ARG A 141 -16.66 -4.15 4.33
CA ARG A 141 -15.86 -5.26 4.84
C ARG A 141 -15.20 -6.08 3.74
N ASP A 142 -15.55 -5.84 2.50
CA ASP A 142 -15.09 -6.57 1.32
C ASP A 142 -13.92 -5.88 0.61
N THR A 143 -13.12 -5.17 1.37
CA THR A 143 -11.90 -4.52 0.89
C THR A 143 -10.83 -4.56 1.97
N ILE A 144 -9.59 -4.80 1.55
CA ILE A 144 -8.43 -4.74 2.44
C ILE A 144 -8.21 -3.31 2.98
N MET A 145 -8.79 -2.31 2.32
CA MET A 145 -8.63 -0.90 2.68
C MET A 145 -9.58 -0.44 3.78
N SER A 146 -10.51 -1.29 4.21
CA SER A 146 -11.43 -0.97 5.30
C SER A 146 -10.83 -1.25 6.68
N TYR A 147 -11.13 -0.42 7.66
CA TYR A 147 -10.78 -0.68 9.05
C TYR A 147 -11.57 -1.85 9.65
N TYR A 148 -12.72 -2.18 9.08
CA TYR A 148 -13.60 -3.26 9.54
C TYR A 148 -13.50 -4.53 8.72
N ARG A 149 -12.50 -4.62 7.87
CA ARG A 149 -12.24 -5.86 7.13
C ARG A 149 -11.98 -7.04 8.09
N ASP A 150 -12.13 -8.24 7.58
CA ASP A 150 -11.64 -9.43 8.29
C ASP A 150 -10.10 -9.38 8.32
N LYS A 151 -9.53 -9.14 9.49
CA LYS A 151 -8.09 -8.96 9.66
C LYS A 151 -7.32 -10.28 9.61
N SER A 152 -7.99 -11.40 9.52
CA SER A 152 -7.34 -12.68 9.20
C SER A 152 -7.05 -12.80 7.70
N ASN A 153 -7.70 -12.01 6.85
CA ASN A 153 -7.42 -11.96 5.43
C ASN A 153 -6.09 -11.24 5.18
N ARG A 154 -5.24 -11.89 4.42
CA ARG A 154 -3.86 -11.44 4.16
C ARG A 154 -3.63 -11.11 2.69
N TYR A 155 -4.68 -10.84 1.94
CA TYR A 155 -4.59 -10.52 0.54
C TYR A 155 -5.72 -9.57 0.14
N PHE A 156 -5.60 -9.03 -1.06
CA PHE A 156 -6.61 -8.16 -1.63
C PHE A 156 -7.91 -8.90 -1.90
N TYR A 157 -9.02 -8.21 -1.79
CA TYR A 157 -10.33 -8.70 -2.20
C TYR A 157 -10.53 -8.43 -3.69
N LYS A 158 -11.56 -9.03 -4.28
CA LYS A 158 -11.89 -8.80 -5.68
C LYS A 158 -12.09 -7.31 -6.01
N LYS A 159 -12.76 -6.58 -5.14
CA LYS A 159 -12.98 -5.13 -5.29
C LYS A 159 -11.66 -4.37 -5.38
N ASP A 160 -10.70 -4.74 -4.54
CA ASP A 160 -9.37 -4.14 -4.55
C ASP A 160 -8.64 -4.42 -5.86
N LEU A 161 -8.68 -5.67 -6.32
CA LEU A 161 -8.02 -6.09 -7.54
C LEU A 161 -8.63 -5.43 -8.78
N ASP A 162 -9.95 -5.31 -8.84
CA ASP A 162 -10.63 -4.63 -9.93
C ASP A 162 -10.26 -3.14 -9.96
N THR A 163 -10.15 -2.51 -8.79
CA THR A 163 -9.74 -1.12 -8.67
C THR A 163 -8.28 -0.93 -9.12
N LEU A 164 -7.37 -1.80 -8.68
CA LEU A 164 -5.97 -1.77 -9.12
C LEU A 164 -5.86 -1.92 -10.64
N THR A 165 -6.58 -2.87 -11.20
CA THR A 165 -6.60 -3.07 -12.64
C THR A 165 -7.08 -1.81 -13.38
N GLY A 166 -8.11 -1.14 -12.85
CA GLY A 166 -8.60 0.11 -13.40
C GLY A 166 -7.60 1.27 -13.30
N ILE A 167 -6.78 1.29 -12.27
CA ILE A 167 -5.74 2.32 -12.11
C ILE A 167 -4.61 2.14 -13.12
N TYR A 168 -4.10 0.90 -13.26
CA TYR A 168 -2.91 0.64 -14.08
C TYR A 168 -3.24 0.35 -15.53
N TYR A 169 -4.43 -0.10 -15.82
CA TYR A 169 -4.90 -0.41 -17.18
C TYR A 169 -6.23 0.28 -17.45
N PRO A 170 -6.24 1.62 -17.47
CA PRO A 170 -7.46 2.36 -17.78
C PRO A 170 -7.84 2.15 -19.25
N GLY A 171 -9.06 1.69 -19.49
CA GLY A 171 -9.43 1.46 -20.86
C GLY A 171 -10.81 1.01 -21.08
#